data_5a5f18b2af019133386a17561399ae47
#
_entry.id   5a5f18b2af019133386a17561399ae47
#
_cell.length_a   1.000
_cell.length_b   1.000
_cell.length_c   1.000
_cell.angle_alpha   90.00
_cell.angle_beta   90.00
_cell.angle_gamma   90.00
#
_symmetry.space_group_name_H-M   'P 1'
#
loop_
_entity.id
_entity.type
_entity.pdbx_description
1 polymer ?
#
loop_
_entity_poly.entity_id
_entity_poly.type
_entity_poly.pdbx_seq_one_letter_code
_entity_poly.pdbx_strand_id
1 'polypeptide(L)' 'MKRNAWLGADVKVLAGVTIGENAIVAAGSVVTKDVPDTMVVAGTPAKVIREIKQ' A
#
# COMPACT_ATOMS: atom_id res chain seq x y z
N MET A 1 6.07 7.92 -0.46
CA MET A 1 4.69 7.73 0.00
C MET A 1 3.93 9.03 -0.22
N LYS A 2 2.78 8.94 -0.81
CA LYS A 2 2.01 10.14 -1.14
C LYS A 2 1.04 10.50 -0.02
N ARG A 3 0.29 11.60 -0.22
CA ARG A 3 -0.57 12.18 0.80
C ARG A 3 -1.64 11.20 1.24
N ASN A 4 -1.91 11.18 2.54
CA ASN A 4 -2.98 10.37 3.15
C ASN A 4 -2.81 8.85 2.93
N ALA A 5 -1.64 8.40 2.52
CA ALA A 5 -1.40 6.96 2.47
C ALA A 5 -1.34 6.43 3.91
N TRP A 6 -1.92 5.26 4.12
CA TRP A 6 -2.01 4.68 5.45
C TRP A 6 -1.35 3.32 5.48
N LEU A 7 -0.44 3.13 6.42
CA LEU A 7 0.29 1.88 6.55
C LEU A 7 -0.03 1.25 7.89
N GLY A 8 -0.36 -0.03 7.86
CA GLY A 8 -0.55 -0.80 9.09
C GLY A 8 0.78 -1.09 9.77
N ALA A 9 0.72 -1.81 10.88
CA ALA A 9 1.92 -2.17 11.64
C ALA A 9 2.80 -3.12 10.84
N ASP A 10 4.13 -2.98 11.02
CA ASP A 10 5.12 -3.89 10.44
C ASP A 10 5.08 -3.97 8.91
N VAL A 11 4.66 -2.90 8.26
CA VAL A 11 4.69 -2.83 6.79
C VAL A 11 6.11 -2.53 6.34
N LYS A 12 6.57 -3.25 5.33
CA LYS A 12 7.86 -3.00 4.70
C LYS A 12 7.64 -2.54 3.27
N VAL A 13 8.28 -1.43 2.93
CA VAL A 13 8.20 -0.86 1.59
C VAL A 13 9.61 -0.84 1.02
N LEU A 14 9.80 -1.50 -0.11
CA LEU A 14 11.13 -1.59 -0.73
C LEU A 14 11.55 -0.24 -1.30
N ALA A 15 12.87 -0.04 -1.40
CA ALA A 15 13.42 1.18 -1.95
C ALA A 15 12.89 1.41 -3.36
N GLY A 16 12.56 2.66 -3.68
CA GLY A 16 12.07 3.02 -5.01
C GLY A 16 10.59 2.79 -5.22
N VAL A 17 9.89 2.20 -4.23
CA VAL A 17 8.44 1.96 -4.34
C VAL A 17 7.68 3.21 -3.90
N THR A 18 6.65 3.58 -4.64
CA THR A 18 5.78 4.70 -4.33
C THR A 18 4.41 4.20 -3.90
N ILE A 19 3.92 4.69 -2.77
CA ILE A 19 2.56 4.41 -2.31
C ILE A 19 1.69 5.59 -2.73
N GLY A 20 0.64 5.31 -3.49
CA GLY A 20 -0.23 6.36 -4.03
C GLY A 20 -1.04 7.08 -2.96
N GLU A 21 -1.73 8.16 -3.38
CA GLU A 21 -2.56 8.94 -2.46
C GLU A 21 -3.73 8.12 -1.96
N ASN A 22 -4.03 8.26 -0.69
CA ASN A 22 -5.17 7.58 -0.04
C ASN A 22 -5.09 6.06 -0.13
N ALA A 23 -3.93 5.50 -0.49
CA ALA A 23 -3.76 4.07 -0.52
C ALA A 23 -3.65 3.53 0.90
N ILE A 24 -4.11 2.31 1.10
CA ILE A 24 -4.04 1.63 2.40
C ILE A 24 -3.23 0.35 2.23
N VAL A 25 -2.24 0.18 3.09
CA VAL A 25 -1.42 -1.03 3.12
C VAL A 25 -1.69 -1.75 4.44
N ALA A 26 -2.20 -2.97 4.36
CA ALA A 26 -2.55 -3.72 5.55
C ALA A 26 -1.31 -4.11 6.36
N ALA A 27 -1.51 -4.33 7.65
CA ALA A 27 -0.42 -4.69 8.55
C ALA A 27 0.29 -5.96 8.09
N GLY A 28 1.61 -5.99 8.26
CA GLY A 28 2.43 -7.15 7.93
C GLY A 28 2.72 -7.33 6.45
N SER A 29 2.35 -6.36 5.61
CA SER A 29 2.56 -6.47 4.17
C SER A 29 3.98 -6.11 3.78
N VAL A 30 4.45 -6.69 2.67
CA VAL A 30 5.73 -6.31 2.06
C VAL A 30 5.44 -5.77 0.67
N VAL A 31 5.64 -4.47 0.48
CA VAL A 31 5.29 -3.80 -0.76
C VAL A 31 6.50 -3.81 -1.68
N THR A 32 6.39 -4.53 -2.80
CA THR A 32 7.49 -4.69 -3.74
C THR A 32 7.29 -3.91 -5.04
N LYS A 33 6.09 -3.40 -5.28
CA LYS A 33 5.75 -2.63 -6.48
C LYS A 33 4.96 -1.40 -6.08
N ASP A 34 4.96 -0.39 -6.93
CA ASP A 34 4.20 0.82 -6.67
C ASP A 34 2.72 0.51 -6.43
N VAL A 35 2.14 1.20 -5.47
CA VAL A 35 0.72 1.06 -5.14
C VAL A 35 -0.03 2.22 -5.78
N PRO A 36 -1.02 1.95 -6.66
CA PRO A 36 -1.82 3.01 -7.26
C PRO A 36 -2.61 3.78 -6.20
N ASP A 37 -3.06 4.98 -6.58
CA ASP A 37 -3.90 5.79 -5.69
C ASP A 37 -5.18 5.05 -5.34
N THR A 38 -5.67 5.25 -4.14
CA THR A 38 -6.95 4.74 -3.64
C THR A 38 -7.08 3.23 -3.65
N MET A 39 -5.97 2.51 -3.58
CA MET A 39 -5.99 1.04 -3.54
C MET A 39 -5.72 0.52 -2.14
N VAL A 40 -6.32 -0.63 -1.83
CA VAL A 40 -6.00 -1.38 -0.61
C VAL A 40 -5.16 -2.57 -1.02
N VAL A 41 -3.98 -2.69 -0.42
CA VAL A 41 -3.08 -3.81 -0.71
C VAL A 41 -2.73 -4.55 0.57
N ALA A 42 -2.46 -5.84 0.44
CA ALA A 42 -2.09 -6.67 1.58
C ALA A 42 -1.31 -7.89 1.13
N GLY A 43 -0.57 -8.47 2.04
CA GLY A 43 0.11 -9.75 1.82
C GLY A 43 1.61 -9.62 1.63
N THR A 44 2.24 -10.77 1.42
CA THR A 44 3.69 -10.89 1.22
C THR A 44 3.93 -11.77 0.01
N PRO A 45 4.22 -11.19 -1.18
CA PRO A 45 4.24 -9.76 -1.49
C PRO A 45 2.84 -9.14 -1.48
N ALA A 46 2.77 -7.83 -1.25
CA ALA A 46 1.51 -7.13 -1.20
C ALA A 46 0.84 -7.13 -2.57
N LYS A 47 -0.46 -7.38 -2.58
CA LYS A 47 -1.26 -7.39 -3.80
C LYS A 47 -2.49 -6.54 -3.61
N VAL A 48 -2.97 -5.95 -4.69
CA VAL A 48 -4.18 -5.12 -4.65
C VAL A 48 -5.37 -6.01 -4.28
N ILE A 49 -6.05 -5.67 -3.20
CA ILE A 49 -7.24 -6.38 -2.76
C ILE A 49 -8.47 -5.74 -3.37
N ARG A 50 -8.53 -4.41 -3.32
CA ARG A 50 -9.67 -3.69 -3.87
C ARG A 50 -9.33 -2.21 -3.98
N GLU A 51 -10.17 -1.49 -4.71
CA GLU A 51 -10.12 -0.04 -4.80
C GLU A 51 -11.03 0.56 -3.73
N ILE A 52 -10.57 1.65 -3.10
CA ILE A 52 -11.40 2.38 -2.15
C ILE A 52 -12.39 3.21 -2.93
N LYS A 53 -13.67 3.00 -2.67
CA LYS A 53 -14.73 3.80 -3.28
C LYS A 53 -15.18 4.86 -2.30
N GLN A 54 -15.34 6.06 -2.81
CA GLN A 54 -15.80 7.18 -2.00
C GLN A 54 -17.21 7.58 -2.39
#